data_97fb99c450a5890dcc9d6f65cadf756e
#
_entry.id   97fb99c450a5890dcc9d6f65cadf756e
#
_cell.length_a   1.000
_cell.length_b   1.000
_cell.length_c   1.000
_cell.angle_alpha   90.00
_cell.angle_beta   90.00
_cell.angle_gamma   90.00
#
_symmetry.space_group_name_H-M   'P 1'
#
loop_
_entity.id
_entity.type
_entity.pdbx_description
1 polymer ?
#
loop_
_entity_poly.entity_id
_entity_poly.type
_entity_poly.pdbx_seq_one_letter_code
_entity_poly.pdbx_strand_id
1 'polypeptide(L)'
;MKVGHRRGILVAGFWAVNATACASSYVPPSKLGPARQETSWPVYLGTPRHDACVAESLNADPRLLWRADVGRAVRGSPAIGETVLVVGVADRAVALVDRATGQALWRTRVAGTVQGGPLLESDRVYVATEAAPDAKLYALRLRDGQPIWSTRTESVVAPLALDGDTLYAGTETGVMLRLETDAGKIAWRRPLGGAIRAAPVPTPDGIAAATTADTLYLLDRATGAVRARLATPGAVLAGPALDGSRLYLGTTSGRLLAIELPALTVAWDLAAGDAVFGAPAVARDTVYALARNGTLWVIPARQPAAARSFALAIAATAGPTPLASGVLVASVSGEVLLVDRGSGAAAWRVQLDGPIEQPPLVRDGQLVVIGGRGDIQAYR
;
A
#
# COMPACT_ATOMS: atom_id res chain seq x y z
N MET A 1 -53.61 62.88 39.37
CA MET A 1 -53.43 62.17 38.09
C MET A 1 -52.04 61.51 38.19
N LYS A 2 -52.01 60.19 38.44
CA LYS A 2 -50.77 59.40 38.52
C LYS A 2 -50.70 58.43 37.34
N VAL A 3 -49.67 58.60 36.54
CA VAL A 3 -49.38 57.72 35.40
C VAL A 3 -48.48 56.56 35.89
N GLY A 4 -49.01 55.34 35.79
CA GLY A 4 -48.24 54.14 36.18
C GLY A 4 -47.38 53.62 35.05
N HIS A 5 -46.11 53.42 35.31
CA HIS A 5 -45.15 52.75 34.43
C HIS A 5 -45.20 51.21 34.68
N ARG A 6 -45.61 50.45 33.68
CA ARG A 6 -45.44 49.01 33.67
C ARG A 6 -44.03 48.69 33.10
N ARG A 7 -43.19 48.05 33.88
CA ARG A 7 -41.90 47.47 33.45
C ARG A 7 -42.20 46.12 32.82
N GLY A 8 -41.88 45.94 31.53
CA GLY A 8 -41.86 44.68 30.86
C GLY A 8 -40.57 43.93 31.15
N ILE A 9 -40.65 42.72 31.63
CA ILE A 9 -39.52 41.79 31.83
C ILE A 9 -39.27 41.07 30.52
N LEU A 10 -38.12 41.36 29.89
CA LEU A 10 -37.58 40.59 28.75
C LEU A 10 -36.88 39.32 29.32
N VAL A 11 -37.46 38.15 29.10
CA VAL A 11 -36.83 36.89 29.33
C VAL A 11 -35.97 36.57 28.11
N ALA A 12 -34.64 36.73 28.27
CA ALA A 12 -33.65 36.27 27.29
C ALA A 12 -33.51 34.75 27.42
N GLY A 13 -34.08 34.01 26.49
CA GLY A 13 -33.83 32.57 26.35
C GLY A 13 -32.42 32.31 25.81
N PHE A 14 -31.52 31.81 26.65
CA PHE A 14 -30.26 31.27 26.23
C PHE A 14 -30.50 29.91 25.54
N TRP A 15 -30.34 29.86 24.25
CA TRP A 15 -30.17 28.62 23.52
C TRP A 15 -28.72 28.15 23.71
N ALA A 16 -28.51 27.17 24.56
CA ALA A 16 -27.25 26.46 24.63
C ALA A 16 -27.13 25.56 23.39
N VAL A 17 -26.35 26.01 22.41
CA VAL A 17 -25.90 25.18 21.31
C VAL A 17 -24.88 24.20 21.89
N ASN A 18 -25.28 22.96 22.14
CA ASN A 18 -24.38 21.87 22.40
C ASN A 18 -23.55 21.62 21.14
N ALA A 19 -22.40 22.29 21.02
CA ALA A 19 -21.34 21.89 20.11
C ALA A 19 -20.76 20.59 20.64
N THR A 20 -21.26 19.46 20.16
CA THR A 20 -20.57 18.17 20.31
C THR A 20 -19.28 18.28 19.48
N ALA A 21 -18.22 18.76 20.11
CA ALA A 21 -16.89 18.70 19.55
C ALA A 21 -16.59 17.20 19.35
N CYS A 22 -16.45 16.75 18.11
CA CYS A 22 -15.75 15.52 17.81
C CYS A 22 -14.34 15.66 18.36
N ALA A 23 -14.15 15.24 19.60
CA ALA A 23 -12.83 15.08 20.19
C ALA A 23 -12.16 13.95 19.38
N SER A 24 -11.28 14.31 18.44
CA SER A 24 -10.32 13.36 17.90
C SER A 24 -9.59 12.79 19.12
N SER A 25 -9.65 11.49 19.29
CA SER A 25 -8.98 10.76 20.39
C SER A 25 -7.46 10.77 20.17
N TYR A 26 -6.85 11.95 20.19
CA TYR A 26 -5.40 12.09 20.18
C TYR A 26 -4.88 11.58 21.52
N VAL A 27 -4.15 10.48 21.49
CA VAL A 27 -3.38 9.98 22.63
C VAL A 27 -2.02 10.66 22.59
N PRO A 28 -1.64 11.47 23.59
CA PRO A 28 -0.35 12.13 23.58
C PRO A 28 0.80 11.10 23.62
N PRO A 29 1.95 11.39 22.99
CA PRO A 29 3.10 10.49 22.85
C PRO A 29 3.65 9.92 24.15
N SER A 30 3.43 10.59 25.28
CA SER A 30 3.85 10.16 26.63
C SER A 30 3.19 8.87 27.15
N LYS A 31 2.12 8.39 26.49
CA LYS A 31 1.45 7.12 26.83
C LYS A 31 1.92 5.93 25.97
N LEU A 32 2.72 6.19 24.94
CA LEU A 32 3.43 5.13 24.23
C LEU A 32 4.57 4.68 25.15
N GLY A 33 4.61 3.41 25.49
CA GLY A 33 5.75 2.81 26.22
C GLY A 33 7.08 3.06 25.49
N PRO A 34 8.21 2.55 26.02
CA PRO A 34 9.52 2.69 25.36
C PRO A 34 9.41 2.24 23.92
N ALA A 35 10.08 2.99 23.02
CA ALA A 35 10.04 2.73 21.58
C ALA A 35 10.30 1.23 21.31
N ARG A 36 9.27 0.50 20.92
CA ARG A 36 9.40 -0.88 20.48
C ARG A 36 9.97 -0.83 19.06
N GLN A 37 10.94 -1.68 18.80
CA GLN A 37 11.32 -1.97 17.42
C GLN A 37 10.20 -2.82 16.83
N GLU A 38 9.61 -2.34 15.76
CA GLU A 38 8.59 -3.06 15.02
C GLU A 38 9.23 -3.91 13.92
N THR A 39 8.56 -4.98 13.55
CA THR A 39 8.99 -5.78 12.41
C THR A 39 9.00 -4.91 11.15
N SER A 40 10.09 -4.98 10.42
CA SER A 40 10.31 -4.22 9.20
C SER A 40 9.27 -4.54 8.12
N TRP A 41 8.79 -3.50 7.43
CA TRP A 41 7.95 -3.58 6.23
C TRP A 41 8.61 -2.75 5.12
N PRO A 42 9.76 -3.24 4.57
CA PRO A 42 10.69 -2.42 3.81
C PRO A 42 10.31 -2.21 2.34
N VAL A 43 9.32 -2.93 1.85
CA VAL A 43 8.85 -2.81 0.47
C VAL A 43 7.32 -2.92 0.42
N TYR A 44 6.73 -2.52 -0.69
CA TYR A 44 5.32 -2.71 -0.96
C TYR A 44 4.92 -4.17 -0.74
N LEU A 45 3.84 -4.40 0.02
CA LEU A 45 3.38 -5.72 0.45
C LEU A 45 4.39 -6.52 1.29
N GLY A 46 5.36 -5.85 1.92
CA GLY A 46 6.22 -6.35 2.98
C GLY A 46 7.41 -7.18 2.55
N THR A 47 7.34 -7.87 1.43
CA THR A 47 8.44 -8.65 0.85
C THR A 47 8.55 -8.43 -0.66
N PRO A 48 9.72 -8.65 -1.27
CA PRO A 48 9.87 -8.57 -2.73
C PRO A 48 9.01 -9.57 -3.50
N ARG A 49 8.56 -10.66 -2.86
CA ARG A 49 7.63 -11.65 -3.46
C ARG A 49 6.17 -11.23 -3.35
N HIS A 50 5.87 -10.20 -2.57
CA HIS A 50 4.51 -9.84 -2.17
C HIS A 50 3.79 -10.98 -1.43
N ASP A 51 4.55 -11.81 -0.71
CA ASP A 51 4.07 -12.99 0.00
C ASP A 51 4.09 -12.83 1.53
N ALA A 52 4.11 -11.59 2.01
CA ALA A 52 4.19 -11.29 3.44
C ALA A 52 3.14 -12.01 4.29
N CYS A 53 2.01 -12.37 3.70
CA CYS A 53 0.91 -13.06 4.37
C CYS A 53 0.85 -14.58 4.09
N VAL A 54 1.79 -15.15 3.33
CA VAL A 54 1.68 -16.55 2.86
C VAL A 54 1.70 -17.59 3.99
N ALA A 55 2.39 -17.30 5.09
CA ALA A 55 2.43 -18.17 6.27
C ALA A 55 1.18 -18.01 7.16
N GLU A 56 0.41 -16.96 6.95
CA GLU A 56 -0.76 -16.64 7.74
C GLU A 56 -1.95 -17.50 7.34
N SER A 57 -2.83 -17.77 8.32
CA SER A 57 -4.13 -18.41 8.11
C SER A 57 -5.21 -17.50 8.65
N LEU A 58 -6.33 -17.47 7.97
CA LEU A 58 -7.53 -16.80 8.43
C LEU A 58 -8.52 -17.85 8.95
N ASN A 59 -9.24 -17.52 10.02
CA ASN A 59 -10.34 -18.36 10.52
C ASN A 59 -11.41 -18.54 9.41
N ALA A 60 -12.14 -19.64 9.48
CA ALA A 60 -13.19 -19.92 8.47
C ALA A 60 -14.36 -18.91 8.54
N ASP A 61 -14.58 -18.27 9.69
CA ASP A 61 -15.61 -17.25 9.90
C ASP A 61 -14.99 -16.07 10.68
N PRO A 62 -14.21 -15.20 10.04
CA PRO A 62 -13.57 -14.08 10.70
C PRO A 62 -14.62 -13.08 11.18
N ARG A 63 -14.52 -12.67 12.46
CA ARG A 63 -15.41 -11.69 13.07
C ARG A 63 -14.77 -10.33 13.17
N LEU A 64 -15.56 -9.29 12.99
CA LEU A 64 -15.11 -7.92 13.15
C LEU A 64 -14.61 -7.69 14.58
N LEU A 65 -13.34 -7.28 14.72
CA LEU A 65 -12.74 -6.91 16.00
C LEU A 65 -12.96 -5.43 16.30
N TRP A 66 -12.61 -4.57 15.33
CA TRP A 66 -12.75 -3.13 15.48
C TRP A 66 -12.86 -2.45 14.10
N ARG A 67 -13.39 -1.23 14.15
CA ARG A 67 -13.36 -0.27 13.04
C ARG A 67 -12.65 0.99 13.51
N ALA A 68 -11.85 1.56 12.65
CA ALA A 68 -11.17 2.84 12.87
C ALA A 68 -11.45 3.76 11.69
N ASP A 69 -11.62 5.05 11.99
CA ASP A 69 -11.70 6.11 11.01
C ASP A 69 -10.49 7.03 11.21
N VAL A 70 -9.66 7.14 10.18
CA VAL A 70 -8.48 8.01 10.18
C VAL A 70 -8.75 9.37 9.53
N GLY A 71 -10.00 9.67 9.23
CA GLY A 71 -10.54 10.97 8.83
C GLY A 71 -10.82 11.15 7.34
N ARG A 72 -10.01 10.59 6.44
CA ARG A 72 -10.19 10.67 4.98
C ARG A 72 -9.68 9.39 4.33
N ALA A 73 -9.98 9.25 3.03
CA ALA A 73 -9.54 8.08 2.25
C ALA A 73 -8.06 7.75 2.46
N VAL A 74 -7.76 6.47 2.66
CA VAL A 74 -6.40 5.93 2.63
C VAL A 74 -6.13 5.51 1.19
N ARG A 75 -5.00 5.96 0.63
CA ARG A 75 -4.70 5.74 -0.79
C ARG A 75 -3.68 4.65 -1.05
N GLY A 76 -2.63 4.59 -0.25
CA GLY A 76 -1.59 3.58 -0.40
C GLY A 76 -1.82 2.34 0.46
N SER A 77 -1.13 1.27 0.14
CA SER A 77 -1.12 0.07 0.99
C SER A 77 -0.54 0.41 2.37
N PRO A 78 -1.16 -0.05 3.48
CA PRO A 78 -0.61 0.17 4.80
C PRO A 78 0.69 -0.59 5.02
N ALA A 79 1.51 -0.12 5.97
CA ALA A 79 2.57 -0.92 6.56
C ALA A 79 2.09 -1.52 7.88
N ILE A 80 2.29 -2.82 8.06
CA ILE A 80 1.83 -3.56 9.24
C ILE A 80 3.00 -4.07 10.07
N GLY A 81 3.13 -3.56 11.30
CA GLY A 81 4.09 -4.02 12.30
C GLY A 81 3.50 -5.10 13.22
N GLU A 82 4.22 -5.45 14.27
CA GLU A 82 3.72 -6.39 15.28
C GLU A 82 2.54 -5.82 16.06
N THR A 83 2.65 -4.58 16.49
CA THR A 83 1.66 -3.92 17.35
C THR A 83 0.96 -2.74 16.69
N VAL A 84 1.45 -2.26 15.55
CA VAL A 84 0.97 -1.05 14.91
C VAL A 84 0.62 -1.24 13.44
N LEU A 85 -0.21 -0.33 12.94
CA LEU A 85 -0.53 -0.13 11.54
C LEU A 85 -0.22 1.32 11.18
N VAL A 86 0.52 1.53 10.11
CA VAL A 86 0.81 2.87 9.57
C VAL A 86 0.05 3.07 8.27
N VAL A 87 -0.66 4.18 8.16
CA VAL A 87 -1.44 4.53 6.96
C VAL A 87 -1.16 5.94 6.47
N GLY A 88 -1.13 6.09 5.15
CA GLY A 88 -1.13 7.39 4.51
C GLY A 88 -2.56 7.86 4.26
N VAL A 89 -2.88 9.10 4.63
CA VAL A 89 -4.23 9.64 4.54
C VAL A 89 -4.29 10.75 3.48
N ALA A 90 -5.35 10.76 2.68
CA ALA A 90 -5.52 11.67 1.54
C ALA A 90 -5.57 13.16 1.94
N ASP A 91 -5.87 13.48 3.20
CA ASP A 91 -5.89 14.85 3.73
C ASP A 91 -4.51 15.33 4.20
N ARG A 92 -3.45 14.83 3.60
CA ARG A 92 -2.06 15.23 3.84
C ARG A 92 -1.58 14.85 5.24
N ALA A 93 -1.83 13.61 5.62
CA ALA A 93 -1.39 13.09 6.91
C ALA A 93 -0.89 11.65 6.82
N VAL A 94 -0.13 11.28 7.84
CA VAL A 94 0.25 9.91 8.18
C VAL A 94 -0.32 9.61 9.55
N ALA A 95 -0.96 8.47 9.73
CA ALA A 95 -1.50 8.04 11.01
C ALA A 95 -0.87 6.71 11.44
N LEU A 96 -0.55 6.61 12.73
CA LEU A 96 -0.21 5.37 13.41
C LEU A 96 -1.42 4.90 14.19
N VAL A 97 -1.78 3.66 14.01
CA VAL A 97 -2.94 3.02 14.64
C VAL A 97 -2.47 1.82 15.46
N ASP A 98 -2.97 1.66 16.65
CA ASP A 98 -2.77 0.45 17.46
C ASP A 98 -3.51 -0.71 16.81
N ARG A 99 -2.79 -1.79 16.50
CA ARG A 99 -3.33 -2.92 15.75
C ARG A 99 -4.34 -3.75 16.55
N ALA A 100 -4.24 -3.76 17.87
CA ALA A 100 -5.16 -4.52 18.72
C ALA A 100 -6.51 -3.82 18.90
N THR A 101 -6.51 -2.48 18.94
CA THR A 101 -7.69 -1.69 19.32
C THR A 101 -8.26 -0.81 18.21
N GLY A 102 -7.49 -0.55 17.15
CA GLY A 102 -7.86 0.42 16.11
C GLY A 102 -7.71 1.89 16.53
N GLN A 103 -7.19 2.17 17.73
CA GLN A 103 -7.02 3.55 18.19
C GLN A 103 -5.86 4.24 17.46
N ALA A 104 -6.09 5.48 17.02
CA ALA A 104 -5.03 6.32 16.49
C ALA A 104 -4.09 6.73 17.62
N LEU A 105 -2.80 6.36 17.49
CA LEU A 105 -1.76 6.69 18.46
C LEU A 105 -1.18 8.08 18.20
N TRP A 106 -0.95 8.41 16.94
CA TRP A 106 -0.58 9.76 16.51
C TRP A 106 -1.00 9.99 15.05
N ARG A 107 -1.05 11.26 14.68
CA ARG A 107 -1.34 11.71 13.33
C ARG A 107 -0.49 12.93 12.99
N THR A 108 0.35 12.82 11.96
CA THR A 108 1.31 13.85 11.55
C THR A 108 0.92 14.43 10.20
N ARG A 109 0.87 15.75 10.09
CA ARG A 109 0.68 16.46 8.82
C ARG A 109 1.94 16.42 7.97
N VAL A 110 1.76 16.19 6.67
CA VAL A 110 2.81 16.18 5.64
C VAL A 110 2.47 17.15 4.50
N ALA A 111 3.39 17.40 3.60
CA ALA A 111 3.23 18.43 2.56
C ALA A 111 2.12 18.14 1.55
N GLY A 112 1.82 16.87 1.28
CA GLY A 112 0.84 16.45 0.27
C GLY A 112 0.17 15.12 0.61
N THR A 113 -0.65 14.64 -0.30
CA THR A 113 -1.29 13.32 -0.18
C THR A 113 -0.23 12.22 -0.22
N VAL A 114 -0.38 11.20 0.63
CA VAL A 114 0.45 9.99 0.63
C VAL A 114 -0.27 8.93 -0.20
N GLN A 115 0.20 8.69 -1.42
CA GLN A 115 -0.43 7.76 -2.36
C GLN A 115 0.22 6.38 -2.36
N GLY A 116 1.56 6.33 -2.31
CA GLY A 116 2.32 5.08 -2.40
C GLY A 116 2.27 4.21 -1.13
N GLY A 117 1.75 4.75 -0.05
CA GLY A 117 1.79 4.09 1.26
C GLY A 117 3.12 4.30 2.00
N PRO A 118 3.10 4.07 3.32
CA PRO A 118 4.29 4.15 4.17
C PRO A 118 5.18 2.91 4.05
N LEU A 119 6.47 3.08 4.38
CA LEU A 119 7.38 1.99 4.76
C LEU A 119 7.67 2.06 6.25
N LEU A 120 7.79 0.91 6.87
CA LEU A 120 8.12 0.76 8.29
C LEU A 120 9.47 0.06 8.41
N GLU A 121 10.41 0.69 9.10
CA GLU A 121 11.72 0.11 9.40
C GLU A 121 12.14 0.45 10.83
N SER A 122 12.18 -0.55 11.69
CA SER A 122 12.59 -0.42 13.10
C SER A 122 11.80 0.67 13.85
N ASP A 123 12.38 1.84 14.06
CA ASP A 123 11.78 2.99 14.74
C ASP A 123 11.40 4.15 13.79
N ARG A 124 11.40 3.90 12.47
CA ARG A 124 11.16 4.92 11.43
C ARG A 124 10.03 4.55 10.50
N VAL A 125 9.31 5.57 10.08
CA VAL A 125 8.29 5.50 9.03
C VAL A 125 8.72 6.41 7.88
N TYR A 126 8.89 5.85 6.69
CA TYR A 126 9.20 6.61 5.49
C TYR A 126 7.94 6.80 4.67
N VAL A 127 7.70 8.02 4.24
CA VAL A 127 6.56 8.38 3.39
C VAL A 127 6.96 9.39 2.33
N ALA A 128 6.36 9.25 1.16
CA ALA A 128 6.49 10.24 0.10
C ALA A 128 5.14 10.86 -0.21
N THR A 129 5.15 12.11 -0.68
CA THR A 129 3.93 12.86 -0.94
C THR A 129 3.78 13.24 -2.40
N GLU A 130 2.53 13.33 -2.82
CA GLU A 130 2.10 13.95 -4.06
C GLU A 130 1.70 15.39 -3.77
N ALA A 131 2.53 16.36 -4.16
CA ALA A 131 2.21 17.78 -4.05
C ALA A 131 3.17 18.62 -4.91
N ALA A 132 2.79 18.98 -6.13
CA ALA A 132 3.60 19.92 -6.92
C ALA A 132 3.29 21.36 -6.48
N PRO A 133 4.30 22.25 -6.26
CA PRO A 133 5.75 22.00 -6.34
C PRO A 133 6.39 21.54 -5.02
N ASP A 134 5.63 21.29 -3.97
CA ASP A 134 6.10 21.12 -2.58
C ASP A 134 6.15 19.65 -2.12
N ALA A 135 6.21 18.71 -3.06
CA ALA A 135 6.33 17.30 -2.73
C ALA A 135 7.60 17.01 -1.92
N LYS A 136 7.46 16.12 -0.94
CA LYS A 136 8.56 15.74 -0.05
C LYS A 136 8.53 14.26 0.25
N LEU A 137 9.72 13.75 0.53
CA LEU A 137 9.93 12.48 1.20
C LEU A 137 10.31 12.76 2.65
N TYR A 138 9.77 11.98 3.59
CA TYR A 138 9.97 12.13 5.03
C TYR A 138 10.49 10.83 5.64
N ALA A 139 11.32 10.95 6.68
CA ALA A 139 11.43 9.96 7.73
C ALA A 139 10.77 10.53 8.99
N LEU A 140 9.79 9.82 9.51
CA LEU A 140 9.09 10.13 10.75
C LEU A 140 9.52 9.14 11.82
N ARG A 141 9.65 9.59 13.06
CA ARG A 141 9.92 8.73 14.19
C ARG A 141 8.66 7.95 14.56
N LEU A 142 8.77 6.64 14.67
CA LEU A 142 7.63 5.75 14.90
C LEU A 142 6.87 6.08 16.20
N ARG A 143 7.60 6.38 17.29
CA ARG A 143 6.99 6.57 18.62
C ARG A 143 6.08 7.80 18.74
N ASP A 144 6.33 8.86 17.95
CA ASP A 144 5.65 10.16 18.12
C ASP A 144 5.27 10.86 16.82
N GLY A 145 5.62 10.27 15.68
CA GLY A 145 5.32 10.82 14.35
C GLY A 145 6.10 12.09 14.00
N GLN A 146 7.09 12.49 14.82
CA GLN A 146 7.87 13.70 14.56
C GLN A 146 8.84 13.48 13.39
N PRO A 147 9.00 14.45 12.49
CA PRO A 147 9.98 14.35 11.41
C PRO A 147 11.40 14.23 11.95
N ILE A 148 12.13 13.22 11.48
CA ILE A 148 13.59 13.09 11.66
C ILE A 148 14.26 13.94 10.58
N TRP A 149 13.81 13.79 9.34
CA TRP A 149 14.22 14.62 8.22
C TRP A 149 13.10 14.72 7.17
N SER A 150 13.20 15.71 6.29
CA SER A 150 12.37 15.80 5.09
C SER A 150 13.17 16.35 3.91
N THR A 151 13.00 15.75 2.74
CA THR A 151 13.71 16.12 1.51
C THR A 151 12.71 16.49 0.43
N ARG A 152 12.91 17.64 -0.23
CA ARG A 152 12.09 18.07 -1.37
C ARG A 152 12.36 17.16 -2.56
N THR A 153 11.30 16.68 -3.19
CA THR A 153 11.33 15.83 -4.38
C THR A 153 10.29 16.32 -5.40
N GLU A 154 10.24 15.69 -6.56
CA GLU A 154 9.08 15.69 -7.42
C GLU A 154 7.96 14.85 -6.79
N SER A 155 6.71 14.97 -7.29
CA SER A 155 5.58 14.15 -6.82
C SER A 155 5.87 12.66 -6.93
N VAL A 156 5.71 11.95 -5.82
CA VAL A 156 5.89 10.50 -5.72
C VAL A 156 4.55 9.88 -5.35
N VAL A 157 4.03 9.07 -6.25
CA VAL A 157 2.78 8.30 -6.05
C VAL A 157 3.06 6.79 -5.95
N ALA A 158 4.21 6.35 -6.45
CA ALA A 158 4.66 4.98 -6.31
C ALA A 158 4.96 4.64 -4.85
N PRO A 159 4.74 3.39 -4.42
CA PRO A 159 5.30 2.92 -3.17
C PRO A 159 6.83 3.05 -3.15
N LEU A 160 7.37 3.36 -1.98
CA LEU A 160 8.81 3.38 -1.76
C LEU A 160 9.38 1.95 -1.67
N ALA A 161 10.68 1.81 -1.88
CA ALA A 161 11.42 0.60 -1.54
C ALA A 161 12.63 0.93 -0.68
N LEU A 162 12.94 0.04 0.27
CA LEU A 162 14.08 0.13 1.16
C LEU A 162 14.99 -1.08 0.92
N ASP A 163 16.30 -0.85 0.83
CA ASP A 163 17.32 -1.88 0.69
C ASP A 163 18.52 -1.50 1.59
N GLY A 164 18.56 -2.08 2.77
CA GLY A 164 19.50 -1.70 3.83
C GLY A 164 19.29 -0.24 4.25
N ASP A 165 20.32 0.58 4.11
CA ASP A 165 20.35 2.01 4.44
C ASP A 165 19.94 2.92 3.27
N THR A 166 19.27 2.38 2.27
CA THR A 166 18.96 3.08 1.01
C THR A 166 17.48 3.04 0.68
N LEU A 167 16.90 4.22 0.43
CA LEU A 167 15.54 4.39 -0.09
C LEU A 167 15.56 4.60 -1.59
N TYR A 168 14.58 4.02 -2.27
CA TYR A 168 14.30 4.21 -3.68
C TYR A 168 12.88 4.75 -3.87
N ALA A 169 12.75 5.78 -4.70
CA ALA A 169 11.48 6.42 -5.01
C ALA A 169 11.34 6.71 -6.50
N GLY A 170 10.22 6.33 -7.09
CA GLY A 170 9.85 6.68 -8.46
C GLY A 170 8.93 7.89 -8.49
N THR A 171 9.18 8.85 -9.37
CA THR A 171 8.40 10.09 -9.47
C THR A 171 7.41 10.07 -10.64
N GLU A 172 6.38 10.91 -10.57
CA GLU A 172 5.42 11.15 -11.66
C GLU A 172 6.07 11.78 -12.90
N THR A 173 7.23 12.43 -12.75
CA THR A 173 8.00 12.99 -13.86
C THR A 173 8.95 11.98 -14.50
N GLY A 174 8.93 10.72 -14.03
CA GLY A 174 9.75 9.64 -14.57
C GLY A 174 11.21 9.65 -14.09
N VAL A 175 11.47 10.23 -12.93
CA VAL A 175 12.80 10.23 -12.32
C VAL A 175 12.85 9.19 -11.22
N MET A 176 13.81 8.29 -11.29
CA MET A 176 14.15 7.37 -10.20
C MET A 176 15.14 8.07 -9.27
N LEU A 177 14.87 8.01 -7.96
CA LEU A 177 15.66 8.61 -6.90
C LEU A 177 16.26 7.52 -6.02
N ARG A 178 17.51 7.72 -5.58
CA ARG A 178 18.14 7.00 -4.47
C ARG A 178 18.47 7.97 -3.35
N LEU A 179 18.05 7.66 -2.13
CA LEU A 179 18.29 8.48 -0.95
C LEU A 179 18.94 7.64 0.17
N GLU A 180 19.72 8.31 1.01
CA GLU A 180 20.28 7.77 2.24
C GLU A 180 19.21 7.83 3.35
N THR A 181 19.02 6.76 4.12
CA THR A 181 17.95 6.66 5.13
C THR A 181 18.20 7.52 6.37
N ASP A 182 19.44 7.82 6.71
CA ASP A 182 19.82 8.57 7.92
C ASP A 182 19.55 10.07 7.80
N ALA A 183 19.85 10.66 6.65
CA ALA A 183 19.76 12.10 6.40
C ALA A 183 18.78 12.50 5.29
N GLY A 184 18.21 11.55 4.55
CA GLY A 184 17.35 11.82 3.41
C GLY A 184 18.07 12.48 2.24
N LYS A 185 19.41 12.40 2.19
CA LYS A 185 20.22 12.97 1.12
C LYS A 185 20.03 12.19 -0.17
N ILE A 186 19.71 12.89 -1.25
CA ILE A 186 19.62 12.28 -2.57
C ILE A 186 21.04 11.98 -3.08
N ALA A 187 21.34 10.69 -3.22
CA ALA A 187 22.62 10.21 -3.72
C ALA A 187 22.71 10.29 -5.25
N TRP A 188 21.61 9.93 -5.94
CA TRP A 188 21.52 10.12 -7.39
C TRP A 188 20.06 10.28 -7.86
N ARG A 189 19.92 10.82 -9.06
CA ARG A 189 18.68 10.97 -9.82
C ARG A 189 18.87 10.38 -11.21
N ARG A 190 17.91 9.57 -11.67
CA ARG A 190 17.96 8.96 -13.01
C ARG A 190 16.64 9.16 -13.74
N PRO A 191 16.59 10.01 -14.77
CA PRO A 191 15.45 10.09 -15.68
C PRO A 191 15.31 8.78 -16.47
N LEU A 192 14.09 8.22 -16.53
CA LEU A 192 13.78 6.97 -17.24
C LEU A 192 12.79 7.18 -18.40
N GLY A 193 12.13 8.35 -18.46
CA GLY A 193 11.04 8.60 -19.40
C GLY A 193 9.74 7.89 -18.97
N GLY A 194 8.63 8.62 -18.94
CA GLY A 194 7.35 8.12 -18.44
C GLY A 194 7.28 8.05 -16.90
N ALA A 195 6.09 8.26 -16.35
CA ALA A 195 5.88 8.25 -14.91
C ALA A 195 6.23 6.88 -14.29
N ILE A 196 6.77 6.88 -13.07
CA ILE A 196 7.04 5.66 -12.30
C ILE A 196 5.96 5.55 -11.24
N ARG A 197 4.99 4.66 -11.48
CA ARG A 197 3.85 4.40 -10.57
C ARG A 197 3.96 3.05 -9.87
N ALA A 198 4.70 2.12 -10.47
CA ALA A 198 5.03 0.85 -9.89
C ALA A 198 6.10 1.00 -8.79
N ALA A 199 5.98 0.24 -7.71
CA ALA A 199 7.02 0.18 -6.69
C ALA A 199 8.34 -0.27 -7.31
N PRO A 200 9.46 0.40 -7.05
CA PRO A 200 10.79 -0.12 -7.40
C PRO A 200 11.05 -1.41 -6.63
N VAL A 201 11.79 -2.33 -7.24
CA VAL A 201 12.10 -3.62 -6.61
C VAL A 201 13.61 -3.79 -6.51
N PRO A 202 14.17 -3.80 -5.30
CA PRO A 202 15.56 -4.23 -5.10
C PRO A 202 15.73 -5.69 -5.51
N THR A 203 16.70 -5.96 -6.39
CA THR A 203 17.01 -7.31 -6.89
C THR A 203 18.49 -7.61 -6.61
N PRO A 204 18.96 -8.86 -6.66
CA PRO A 204 20.39 -9.15 -6.51
C PRO A 204 21.28 -8.36 -7.50
N ASP A 205 20.77 -8.08 -8.70
CA ASP A 205 21.51 -7.49 -9.80
C ASP A 205 21.36 -5.97 -9.93
N GLY A 206 20.51 -5.33 -9.14
CA GLY A 206 20.26 -3.90 -9.23
C GLY A 206 18.89 -3.50 -8.72
N ILE A 207 18.34 -2.42 -9.24
CA ILE A 207 16.97 -1.94 -8.93
C ILE A 207 16.11 -2.07 -10.17
N ALA A 208 15.06 -2.88 -10.10
CA ALA A 208 14.05 -2.94 -11.15
C ALA A 208 13.06 -1.79 -11.00
N ALA A 209 12.79 -1.08 -12.08
CA ALA A 209 11.84 0.02 -12.13
C ALA A 209 11.03 -0.01 -13.42
N ALA A 210 9.71 0.06 -13.33
CA ALA A 210 8.83 0.10 -14.49
C ALA A 210 8.21 1.49 -14.67
N THR A 211 7.99 1.89 -15.91
CA THR A 211 7.42 3.19 -16.25
C THR A 211 6.11 3.04 -17.01
N THR A 212 5.30 4.10 -17.02
CA THR A 212 4.06 4.17 -17.81
C THR A 212 4.33 4.32 -19.32
N ALA A 213 5.60 4.45 -19.73
CA ALA A 213 6.02 4.39 -21.13
C ALA A 213 6.42 2.96 -21.54
N ASP A 214 5.71 1.98 -21.03
CA ASP A 214 5.80 0.55 -21.40
C ASP A 214 7.24 0.01 -21.38
N THR A 215 7.99 0.36 -20.34
CA THR A 215 9.39 -0.07 -20.22
C THR A 215 9.74 -0.46 -18.80
N LEU A 216 10.36 -1.64 -18.67
CA LEU A 216 11.02 -2.12 -17.46
C LEU A 216 12.51 -1.87 -17.57
N TYR A 217 13.11 -1.30 -16.55
CA TYR A 217 14.55 -1.03 -16.43
C TYR A 217 15.18 -1.83 -15.32
N LEU A 218 16.43 -2.22 -15.47
CA LEU A 218 17.32 -2.66 -14.41
C LEU A 218 18.42 -1.60 -14.26
N LEU A 219 18.53 -1.01 -13.08
CA LEU A 219 19.46 0.09 -12.77
C LEU A 219 20.58 -0.40 -11.86
N ASP A 220 21.77 0.14 -12.05
CA ASP A 220 22.86 -0.02 -11.10
C ASP A 220 22.53 0.69 -9.78
N ARG A 221 22.69 -0.01 -8.64
CA ARG A 221 22.35 0.52 -7.31
C ARG A 221 23.18 1.73 -6.92
N ALA A 222 24.49 1.72 -7.22
CA ALA A 222 25.41 2.76 -6.78
C ALA A 222 25.30 4.04 -7.62
N THR A 223 25.13 3.89 -8.93
CA THR A 223 25.22 5.00 -9.89
C THR A 223 23.90 5.39 -10.55
N GLY A 224 22.87 4.53 -10.45
CA GLY A 224 21.62 4.67 -11.17
C GLY A 224 21.76 4.48 -12.69
N ALA A 225 22.90 3.98 -13.20
CA ALA A 225 23.09 3.70 -14.61
C ALA A 225 22.15 2.58 -15.08
N VAL A 226 21.59 2.73 -16.28
CA VAL A 226 20.75 1.70 -16.89
C VAL A 226 21.64 0.53 -17.31
N ARG A 227 21.43 -0.64 -16.73
CA ARG A 227 22.12 -1.91 -17.07
C ARG A 227 21.40 -2.67 -18.18
N ALA A 228 20.05 -2.72 -18.08
CA ALA A 228 19.21 -3.38 -19.06
C ALA A 228 17.84 -2.66 -19.15
N ARG A 229 17.16 -2.85 -20.27
CA ARG A 229 15.78 -2.38 -20.48
C ARG A 229 15.01 -3.40 -21.31
N LEU A 230 13.71 -3.51 -21.04
CA LEU A 230 12.76 -4.34 -21.75
C LEU A 230 11.52 -3.52 -22.07
N ALA A 231 11.11 -3.49 -23.32
CA ALA A 231 9.79 -2.97 -23.69
C ALA A 231 8.71 -3.98 -23.22
N THR A 232 7.73 -3.49 -22.47
CA THR A 232 6.59 -4.27 -22.01
C THR A 232 5.39 -4.07 -22.94
N PRO A 233 4.49 -5.05 -23.06
CA PRO A 233 3.32 -4.96 -23.96
C PRO A 233 2.22 -4.01 -23.44
N GLY A 234 2.52 -3.16 -22.47
CA GLY A 234 1.65 -2.18 -21.84
C GLY A 234 2.23 -1.68 -20.54
N ALA A 235 1.67 -0.59 -19.99
CA ALA A 235 2.14 0.01 -18.76
C ALA A 235 2.08 -0.94 -17.57
N VAL A 236 3.09 -0.87 -16.71
CA VAL A 236 3.16 -1.59 -15.43
C VAL A 236 2.84 -0.59 -14.33
N LEU A 237 1.71 -0.76 -13.64
CA LEU A 237 1.21 0.19 -12.64
C LEU A 237 1.45 -0.26 -11.19
N ALA A 238 1.71 -1.55 -10.98
CA ALA A 238 2.04 -2.10 -9.67
C ALA A 238 3.46 -2.71 -9.69
N GLY A 239 4.09 -2.75 -8.52
CA GLY A 239 5.44 -3.30 -8.39
C GLY A 239 5.53 -4.76 -8.83
N PRO A 240 6.55 -5.14 -9.62
CA PRO A 240 6.81 -6.54 -9.92
C PRO A 240 7.07 -7.34 -8.65
N ALA A 241 6.62 -8.59 -8.60
CA ALA A 241 7.05 -9.54 -7.58
C ALA A 241 8.39 -10.16 -7.99
N LEU A 242 9.31 -10.33 -7.05
CA LEU A 242 10.62 -10.94 -7.26
C LEU A 242 10.72 -12.30 -6.57
N ASP A 243 11.10 -13.34 -7.28
CA ASP A 243 11.48 -14.64 -6.72
C ASP A 243 12.83 -15.10 -7.28
N GLY A 244 13.86 -15.06 -6.45
CA GLY A 244 15.23 -15.36 -6.86
C GLY A 244 15.73 -14.40 -7.94
N SER A 245 15.95 -14.93 -9.14
CA SER A 245 16.38 -14.17 -10.33
C SER A 245 15.23 -13.83 -11.28
N ARG A 246 13.98 -13.99 -10.89
CA ARG A 246 12.83 -13.80 -11.78
C ARG A 246 11.85 -12.77 -11.26
N LEU A 247 11.47 -11.83 -12.12
CA LEU A 247 10.42 -10.85 -11.88
C LEU A 247 9.11 -11.32 -12.51
N TYR A 248 8.00 -11.08 -11.81
CA TYR A 248 6.65 -11.31 -12.32
C TYR A 248 5.88 -10.01 -12.31
N LEU A 249 5.25 -9.65 -13.40
CA LEU A 249 4.51 -8.41 -13.52
C LEU A 249 3.25 -8.57 -14.37
N GLY A 250 2.28 -7.69 -14.11
CA GLY A 250 1.07 -7.52 -14.89
C GLY A 250 1.11 -6.21 -15.65
N THR A 251 0.42 -6.15 -16.80
CA THR A 251 0.34 -4.95 -17.62
C THR A 251 -1.09 -4.48 -17.85
N THR A 252 -1.25 -3.23 -18.22
CA THR A 252 -2.54 -2.64 -18.58
C THR A 252 -3.15 -3.23 -19.85
N SER A 253 -2.33 -3.87 -20.70
CA SER A 253 -2.79 -4.61 -21.89
C SER A 253 -3.27 -6.03 -21.59
N GLY A 254 -3.30 -6.42 -20.31
CA GLY A 254 -3.75 -7.76 -19.91
C GLY A 254 -2.73 -8.87 -20.15
N ARG A 255 -1.43 -8.57 -20.03
CA ARG A 255 -0.36 -9.58 -20.07
C ARG A 255 0.21 -9.82 -18.69
N LEU A 256 0.53 -11.06 -18.40
CA LEU A 256 1.32 -11.51 -17.25
C LEU A 256 2.66 -12.02 -17.78
N LEU A 257 3.74 -11.47 -17.27
CA LEU A 257 5.10 -11.75 -17.73
C LEU A 257 5.95 -12.30 -16.59
N ALA A 258 6.79 -13.29 -16.91
CA ALA A 258 7.94 -13.64 -16.10
C ALA A 258 9.23 -13.26 -16.84
N ILE A 259 10.12 -12.57 -16.14
CA ILE A 259 11.30 -11.94 -16.72
C ILE A 259 12.52 -12.38 -15.93
N GLU A 260 13.51 -12.95 -16.64
CA GLU A 260 14.78 -13.37 -16.04
C GLU A 260 15.74 -12.21 -15.87
N LEU A 261 16.36 -12.14 -14.72
CA LEU A 261 17.45 -11.23 -14.39
C LEU A 261 18.82 -11.88 -14.68
N PRO A 262 19.87 -11.09 -14.95
CA PRO A 262 19.86 -9.63 -15.09
C PRO A 262 19.52 -9.12 -16.50
N ALA A 263 19.40 -10.03 -17.48
CA ALA A 263 19.28 -9.65 -18.90
C ALA A 263 17.92 -9.08 -19.30
N LEU A 264 16.90 -9.15 -18.41
CA LEU A 264 15.51 -8.80 -18.66
C LEU A 264 14.91 -9.57 -19.86
N THR A 265 15.17 -10.87 -19.94
CA THR A 265 14.60 -11.74 -20.97
C THR A 265 13.26 -12.31 -20.53
N VAL A 266 12.28 -12.33 -21.44
CA VAL A 266 10.96 -12.89 -21.16
C VAL A 266 11.05 -14.41 -21.10
N ALA A 267 10.83 -15.00 -19.92
CA ALA A 267 10.76 -16.45 -19.72
C ALA A 267 9.42 -17.03 -20.18
N TRP A 268 8.34 -16.33 -19.87
CA TRP A 268 7.01 -16.64 -20.38
C TRP A 268 6.12 -15.38 -20.39
N ASP A 269 5.10 -15.42 -21.23
CA ASP A 269 4.14 -14.37 -21.47
C ASP A 269 2.75 -15.00 -21.63
N LEU A 270 1.78 -14.61 -20.77
CA LEU A 270 0.46 -15.20 -20.69
C LEU A 270 -0.61 -14.10 -20.81
N ALA A 271 -1.65 -14.37 -21.60
CA ALA A 271 -2.81 -13.48 -21.69
C ALA A 271 -3.72 -13.62 -20.46
N ALA A 272 -3.89 -12.56 -19.71
CA ALA A 272 -4.72 -12.56 -18.50
C ALA A 272 -6.22 -12.37 -18.78
N GLY A 273 -6.58 -11.99 -20.00
CA GLY A 273 -7.98 -11.77 -20.41
C GLY A 273 -8.51 -10.36 -20.18
N ASP A 274 -7.91 -9.59 -19.28
CA ASP A 274 -8.17 -8.16 -19.04
C ASP A 274 -6.94 -7.55 -18.33
N ALA A 275 -6.90 -6.22 -18.22
CA ALA A 275 -5.83 -5.47 -17.56
C ALA A 275 -5.50 -6.00 -16.16
N VAL A 276 -4.21 -6.03 -15.83
CA VAL A 276 -3.72 -6.41 -14.50
C VAL A 276 -3.14 -5.15 -13.85
N PHE A 277 -3.91 -4.55 -12.94
CA PHE A 277 -3.54 -3.32 -12.25
C PHE A 277 -2.81 -3.57 -10.93
N GLY A 278 -3.15 -4.66 -10.24
CA GLY A 278 -2.56 -5.04 -8.98
C GLY A 278 -1.24 -5.81 -9.15
N ALA A 279 -0.40 -5.74 -8.14
CA ALA A 279 0.84 -6.50 -8.11
C ALA A 279 0.56 -8.00 -8.07
N PRO A 280 1.26 -8.84 -8.87
CA PRO A 280 1.30 -10.28 -8.65
C PRO A 280 1.92 -10.61 -7.29
N ALA A 281 1.66 -11.81 -6.78
CA ALA A 281 2.33 -12.35 -5.60
C ALA A 281 2.90 -13.74 -5.91
N VAL A 282 4.03 -14.09 -5.28
CA VAL A 282 4.67 -15.40 -5.49
C VAL A 282 4.77 -16.14 -4.17
N ALA A 283 4.15 -17.30 -4.10
CA ALA A 283 4.16 -18.13 -2.91
C ALA A 283 4.32 -19.61 -3.27
N ARG A 284 5.26 -20.31 -2.65
CA ARG A 284 5.48 -21.75 -2.84
C ARG A 284 5.57 -22.15 -4.31
N ASP A 285 6.42 -21.49 -5.08
CA ASP A 285 6.63 -21.72 -6.52
C ASP A 285 5.37 -21.50 -7.40
N THR A 286 4.43 -20.69 -6.90
CA THR A 286 3.18 -20.35 -7.59
C THR A 286 3.02 -18.85 -7.65
N VAL A 287 2.75 -18.33 -8.85
CA VAL A 287 2.40 -16.94 -9.11
C VAL A 287 0.89 -16.78 -9.06
N TYR A 288 0.44 -15.81 -8.29
CA TYR A 288 -0.95 -15.39 -8.21
C TYR A 288 -1.10 -14.02 -8.84
N ALA A 289 -2.09 -13.85 -9.69
CA ALA A 289 -2.41 -12.56 -10.29
C ALA A 289 -3.92 -12.41 -10.46
N LEU A 290 -4.41 -11.17 -10.38
CA LEU A 290 -5.82 -10.86 -10.49
C LEU A 290 -6.04 -9.84 -11.60
N ALA A 291 -6.77 -10.23 -12.65
CA ALA A 291 -7.17 -9.34 -13.72
C ALA A 291 -8.36 -8.46 -13.28
N ARG A 292 -8.54 -7.32 -13.92
CA ARG A 292 -9.60 -6.34 -13.61
C ARG A 292 -11.01 -6.94 -13.66
N ASN A 293 -11.26 -7.87 -14.57
CA ASN A 293 -12.54 -8.57 -14.69
C ASN A 293 -12.79 -9.64 -13.62
N GLY A 294 -11.90 -9.75 -12.60
CA GLY A 294 -12.01 -10.73 -11.52
C GLY A 294 -11.48 -12.12 -11.87
N THR A 295 -10.75 -12.28 -12.96
CA THR A 295 -10.08 -13.56 -13.24
C THR A 295 -8.85 -13.73 -12.34
N LEU A 296 -8.92 -14.64 -11.37
CA LEU A 296 -7.80 -15.05 -10.55
C LEU A 296 -6.97 -16.11 -11.27
N TRP A 297 -5.71 -15.81 -11.50
CA TRP A 297 -4.72 -16.70 -12.08
C TRP A 297 -3.88 -17.37 -11.00
N VAL A 298 -3.69 -18.68 -11.13
CA VAL A 298 -2.84 -19.53 -10.29
C VAL A 298 -1.85 -20.24 -11.22
N ILE A 299 -0.62 -19.77 -11.28
CA ILE A 299 0.35 -20.13 -12.31
C ILE A 299 1.56 -20.80 -11.63
N PRO A 300 1.84 -22.08 -11.86
CA PRO A 300 3.12 -22.66 -11.46
C PRO A 300 4.27 -21.91 -12.11
N ALA A 301 5.17 -21.34 -11.31
CA ALA A 301 6.17 -20.36 -11.76
C ALA A 301 7.09 -20.89 -12.86
N ARG A 302 7.37 -22.23 -12.83
CA ARG A 302 8.24 -22.93 -13.79
C ARG A 302 7.49 -23.68 -14.88
N GLN A 303 6.16 -23.83 -14.75
CA GLN A 303 5.31 -24.58 -15.67
C GLN A 303 4.06 -23.77 -16.03
N PRO A 304 4.20 -22.63 -16.72
CA PRO A 304 3.06 -21.73 -16.99
C PRO A 304 1.96 -22.39 -17.85
N ALA A 305 2.28 -23.44 -18.60
CA ALA A 305 1.30 -24.22 -19.35
C ALA A 305 0.29 -24.96 -18.44
N ALA A 306 0.62 -25.19 -17.18
CA ALA A 306 -0.28 -25.76 -16.16
C ALA A 306 -1.06 -24.69 -15.38
N ALA A 307 -1.08 -23.45 -15.86
CA ALA A 307 -1.82 -22.37 -15.22
C ALA A 307 -3.33 -22.68 -15.20
N ARG A 308 -3.96 -22.27 -14.09
CA ARG A 308 -5.41 -22.32 -13.93
C ARG A 308 -5.94 -20.91 -13.70
N SER A 309 -7.17 -20.69 -14.12
CA SER A 309 -7.85 -19.43 -13.88
C SER A 309 -9.26 -19.65 -13.35
N PHE A 310 -9.73 -18.73 -12.51
CA PHE A 310 -11.05 -18.77 -11.89
C PHE A 310 -11.73 -17.42 -12.06
N ALA A 311 -12.92 -17.40 -12.65
CA ALA A 311 -13.72 -16.19 -12.77
C ALA A 311 -14.49 -15.96 -11.46
N LEU A 312 -14.15 -14.89 -10.74
CA LEU A 312 -14.72 -14.61 -9.41
C LEU A 312 -15.96 -13.70 -9.44
N ALA A 313 -16.40 -13.28 -10.62
CA ALA A 313 -17.53 -12.36 -10.82
C ALA A 313 -17.42 -11.04 -10.03
N ILE A 314 -16.20 -10.54 -9.85
CA ILE A 314 -15.87 -9.25 -9.22
C ILE A 314 -15.09 -8.39 -10.20
N ALA A 315 -15.04 -7.07 -9.94
CA ALA A 315 -14.09 -6.18 -10.59
C ALA A 315 -12.99 -5.82 -9.57
N ALA A 316 -11.72 -5.93 -9.96
CA ALA A 316 -10.60 -5.76 -9.04
C ALA A 316 -9.51 -4.83 -9.60
N THR A 317 -8.87 -4.08 -8.72
CA THR A 317 -7.69 -3.26 -9.01
C THR A 317 -6.53 -3.60 -8.10
N ALA A 318 -6.82 -4.17 -6.93
CA ALA A 318 -5.81 -4.67 -5.99
C ALA A 318 -5.24 -6.02 -6.42
N GLY A 319 -3.99 -6.29 -6.06
CA GLY A 319 -3.39 -7.61 -6.23
C GLY A 319 -3.94 -8.65 -5.24
N PRO A 320 -3.77 -9.94 -5.52
CA PRO A 320 -4.16 -11.01 -4.62
C PRO A 320 -3.20 -11.12 -3.44
N THR A 321 -3.71 -11.57 -2.28
CA THR A 321 -2.90 -11.85 -1.09
C THR A 321 -2.94 -13.35 -0.79
N PRO A 322 -1.89 -14.12 -1.13
CA PRO A 322 -1.84 -15.54 -0.82
C PRO A 322 -1.68 -15.77 0.69
N LEU A 323 -2.44 -16.74 1.22
CA LEU A 323 -2.40 -17.22 2.59
C LEU A 323 -2.12 -18.72 2.63
N ALA A 324 -1.86 -19.27 3.81
CA ALA A 324 -1.83 -20.72 4.00
C ALA A 324 -3.21 -21.36 3.70
N SER A 325 -4.30 -20.68 4.09
CA SER A 325 -5.69 -21.14 3.93
C SER A 325 -6.31 -20.89 2.55
N GLY A 326 -5.71 -20.05 1.67
CA GLY A 326 -6.31 -19.70 0.38
C GLY A 326 -5.68 -18.46 -0.24
N VAL A 327 -6.45 -17.74 -1.03
CA VAL A 327 -6.05 -16.46 -1.63
C VAL A 327 -7.11 -15.40 -1.30
N LEU A 328 -6.71 -14.33 -0.63
CA LEU A 328 -7.58 -13.18 -0.45
C LEU A 328 -7.58 -12.33 -1.71
N VAL A 329 -8.75 -11.89 -2.12
CA VAL A 329 -8.96 -10.93 -3.20
C VAL A 329 -9.96 -9.88 -2.74
N ALA A 330 -9.83 -8.67 -3.28
CA ALA A 330 -10.72 -7.56 -2.97
C ALA A 330 -11.27 -6.92 -4.24
N SER A 331 -12.49 -6.40 -4.15
CA SER A 331 -13.20 -5.81 -5.27
C SER A 331 -13.38 -4.30 -5.11
N VAL A 332 -13.59 -3.63 -6.23
CA VAL A 332 -13.97 -2.21 -6.26
C VAL A 332 -15.41 -1.96 -5.78
N SER A 333 -16.21 -3.02 -5.60
CA SER A 333 -17.53 -2.94 -4.97
C SER A 333 -17.50 -3.12 -3.45
N GLY A 334 -16.31 -3.34 -2.85
CA GLY A 334 -16.14 -3.48 -1.40
C GLY A 334 -16.19 -4.92 -0.90
N GLU A 335 -16.23 -5.93 -1.76
CA GLU A 335 -16.16 -7.33 -1.33
C GLU A 335 -14.71 -7.75 -1.07
N VAL A 336 -14.52 -8.53 -0.02
CA VAL A 336 -13.30 -9.32 0.22
C VAL A 336 -13.67 -10.79 0.23
N LEU A 337 -12.96 -11.57 -0.56
CA LEU A 337 -13.18 -13.02 -0.69
C LEU A 337 -11.92 -13.76 -0.26
N LEU A 338 -12.09 -14.85 0.52
CA LEU A 338 -11.08 -15.88 0.67
C LEU A 338 -11.41 -16.99 -0.33
N VAL A 339 -10.57 -17.17 -1.33
CA VAL A 339 -10.77 -18.08 -2.44
C VAL A 339 -9.91 -19.34 -2.25
N ASP A 340 -10.50 -20.50 -2.34
CA ASP A 340 -9.76 -21.76 -2.40
C ASP A 340 -8.95 -21.86 -3.71
N ARG A 341 -7.66 -22.05 -3.59
CA ARG A 341 -6.73 -22.05 -4.74
C ARG A 341 -6.86 -23.25 -5.66
N GLY A 342 -7.57 -24.29 -5.24
CA GLY A 342 -7.80 -25.51 -5.99
C GLY A 342 -9.06 -25.46 -6.85
N SER A 343 -10.16 -24.98 -6.29
CA SER A 343 -11.49 -24.95 -6.90
C SER A 343 -11.91 -23.57 -7.39
N GLY A 344 -11.30 -22.50 -6.91
CA GLY A 344 -11.75 -21.12 -7.15
C GLY A 344 -13.02 -20.74 -6.37
N ALA A 345 -13.53 -21.60 -5.49
CA ALA A 345 -14.69 -21.31 -4.68
C ALA A 345 -14.36 -20.32 -3.57
N ALA A 346 -15.28 -19.38 -3.31
CA ALA A 346 -15.17 -18.50 -2.16
C ALA A 346 -15.52 -19.27 -0.87
N ALA A 347 -14.52 -19.51 -0.04
CA ALA A 347 -14.70 -20.13 1.28
C ALA A 347 -15.30 -19.16 2.32
N TRP A 348 -15.04 -17.85 2.12
CA TRP A 348 -15.54 -16.80 2.98
C TRP A 348 -15.66 -15.50 2.18
N ARG A 349 -16.60 -14.63 2.61
CA ARG A 349 -16.72 -13.27 2.08
C ARG A 349 -17.19 -12.28 3.12
N VAL A 350 -16.75 -11.03 2.97
CA VAL A 350 -17.26 -9.89 3.72
C VAL A 350 -17.48 -8.71 2.78
N GLN A 351 -18.48 -7.89 3.08
CA GLN A 351 -18.79 -6.66 2.36
C GLN A 351 -18.43 -5.46 3.22
N LEU A 352 -17.65 -4.54 2.68
CA LEU A 352 -17.35 -3.23 3.24
C LEU A 352 -18.09 -2.14 2.46
N ASP A 353 -18.20 -0.96 3.06
CA ASP A 353 -18.78 0.21 2.41
C ASP A 353 -17.72 0.89 1.51
N GLY A 354 -17.93 0.86 0.21
CA GLY A 354 -17.08 1.51 -0.78
C GLY A 354 -15.97 0.62 -1.36
N PRO A 355 -15.22 1.14 -2.34
CA PRO A 355 -14.23 0.37 -3.07
C PRO A 355 -13.04 -0.02 -2.20
N ILE A 356 -12.47 -1.18 -2.46
CA ILE A 356 -11.20 -1.62 -1.88
C ILE A 356 -10.16 -1.62 -3.00
N GLU A 357 -9.23 -0.68 -2.91
CA GLU A 357 -8.19 -0.46 -3.90
C GLU A 357 -6.82 -1.00 -3.45
N GLN A 358 -6.73 -1.43 -2.18
CA GLN A 358 -5.51 -1.98 -1.60
C GLN A 358 -5.68 -3.46 -1.29
N PRO A 359 -4.61 -4.27 -1.44
CA PRO A 359 -4.67 -5.68 -1.05
C PRO A 359 -5.01 -5.81 0.44
N PRO A 360 -5.92 -6.73 0.81
CA PRO A 360 -6.14 -7.09 2.20
C PRO A 360 -4.88 -7.69 2.80
N LEU A 361 -4.56 -7.36 4.05
CA LEU A 361 -3.37 -7.85 4.75
C LEU A 361 -3.76 -8.72 5.93
N VAL A 362 -3.00 -9.78 6.14
CA VAL A 362 -3.18 -10.66 7.31
C VAL A 362 -1.88 -10.75 8.09
N ARG A 363 -1.98 -10.64 9.41
CA ARG A 363 -0.86 -10.83 10.33
C ARG A 363 -1.35 -11.39 11.66
N ASP A 364 -0.73 -12.46 12.14
CA ASP A 364 -1.10 -13.17 13.38
C ASP A 364 -2.59 -13.56 13.40
N GLY A 365 -3.12 -14.02 12.26
CA GLY A 365 -4.53 -14.38 12.08
C GLY A 365 -5.50 -13.19 12.08
N GLN A 366 -5.01 -11.95 12.11
CA GLN A 366 -5.83 -10.74 12.00
C GLN A 366 -5.83 -10.24 10.56
N LEU A 367 -7.00 -10.19 9.94
CA LEU A 367 -7.23 -9.56 8.65
C LEU A 367 -7.44 -8.05 8.83
N VAL A 368 -6.71 -7.24 8.10
CA VAL A 368 -6.90 -5.79 8.01
C VAL A 368 -7.31 -5.42 6.59
N VAL A 369 -8.42 -4.71 6.46
CA VAL A 369 -8.95 -4.20 5.19
C VAL A 369 -9.14 -2.71 5.29
N ILE A 370 -8.79 -2.01 4.22
CA ILE A 370 -8.96 -0.57 4.10
C ILE A 370 -10.01 -0.27 3.04
N GLY A 371 -11.11 0.33 3.46
CA GLY A 371 -12.14 0.84 2.58
C GLY A 371 -11.76 2.18 1.97
N GLY A 372 -12.25 2.46 0.77
CA GLY A 372 -11.88 3.66 -0.01
C GLY A 372 -12.30 5.00 0.61
N ARG A 373 -13.08 4.99 1.69
CA ARG A 373 -13.49 6.20 2.42
C ARG A 373 -12.62 6.53 3.62
N GLY A 374 -11.62 5.68 3.92
CA GLY A 374 -10.70 5.86 5.05
C GLY A 374 -11.09 5.06 6.29
N ASP A 375 -12.10 4.23 6.20
CA ASP A 375 -12.41 3.24 7.21
C ASP A 375 -11.41 2.09 7.15
N ILE A 376 -10.90 1.74 8.30
CA ILE A 376 -10.05 0.57 8.49
C ILE A 376 -10.84 -0.42 9.30
N GLN A 377 -10.90 -1.66 8.85
CA GLN A 377 -11.59 -2.72 9.56
C GLN A 377 -10.64 -3.88 9.82
N ALA A 378 -10.66 -4.40 11.04
CA ALA A 378 -9.91 -5.59 11.42
C ALA A 378 -10.84 -6.73 11.80
N TYR A 379 -10.49 -7.92 11.38
CA TYR A 379 -11.25 -9.17 11.63
C TYR A 379 -10.32 -10.24 12.20
N ARG A 380 -10.90 -11.19 12.93
CA ARG A 380 -10.19 -12.36 13.46
C ARG A 380 -11.08 -13.58 13.60
#